data_78f3e5ad165cfe4a5caa8550f652bafa
#
_entry.id   78f3e5ad165cfe4a5caa8550f652bafa
#
_cell.length_a   1.000
_cell.length_b   1.000
_cell.length_c   1.000
_cell.angle_alpha   90.00
_cell.angle_beta   90.00
_cell.angle_gamma   90.00
#
_symmetry.space_group_name_H-M   'P 1'
#
loop_
_entity.id
_entity.type
_entity.pdbx_description
1 polymer ?
#
loop_
_entity_poly.entity_id
_entity_poly.type
_entity_poly.pdbx_seq_one_letter_code
_entity_poly.pdbx_strand_id
1 'polypeptide(L)'
;SSVLKSTAAAATAVAEALTDSSYDGVYLNITPSAENGNAPAAFVQALRAAVPEKKLYVAASAPSRGEAVPDYQALGKAADRIVLQVSGHEDTDGAVPVYAMEPLETVYYALSALNDQIPGEKLALLLTAEGHGRKGTGKPTAFNGDTVAALKAKGRTYYSDRYACAYLETKDTVVWYLNEKALEARQQLLRCFGVSSCCLSTPNGTLHAQES
;
A
#
# COMPACT_ATOMS: atom_id res chain seq x y z
N SER A 1 -17.02 10.66 0.63
CA SER A 1 -17.70 9.65 1.46
C SER A 1 -18.50 10.32 2.57
N SER A 2 -19.64 9.75 2.95
CA SER A 2 -20.55 10.30 3.96
C SER A 2 -19.91 10.37 5.36
N VAL A 3 -18.96 9.51 5.67
CA VAL A 3 -18.23 9.41 6.94
C VAL A 3 -17.47 10.71 7.26
N LEU A 4 -16.90 11.37 6.26
CA LEU A 4 -16.13 12.60 6.48
C LEU A 4 -17.01 13.85 6.61
N LYS A 5 -18.32 13.76 6.34
CA LYS A 5 -19.25 14.88 6.55
C LYS A 5 -19.65 15.07 8.02
N SER A 6 -19.47 14.05 8.85
CA SER A 6 -19.72 14.09 10.30
C SER A 6 -18.53 13.51 11.06
N THR A 7 -17.39 14.17 10.93
CA THR A 7 -16.08 13.72 11.45
C THR A 7 -16.12 13.35 12.93
N ALA A 8 -16.74 14.19 13.77
CA ALA A 8 -16.81 13.94 15.22
C ALA A 8 -17.69 12.73 15.55
N ALA A 9 -18.89 12.60 14.98
CA ALA A 9 -19.78 11.47 15.24
C ALA A 9 -19.18 10.15 14.74
N ALA A 10 -18.52 10.18 13.58
CA ALA A 10 -17.82 8.99 13.06
C ALA A 10 -16.63 8.58 13.95
N ALA A 11 -15.85 9.54 14.46
CA ALA A 11 -14.76 9.26 15.38
C ALA A 11 -15.27 8.67 16.71
N THR A 12 -16.38 9.20 17.25
CA THR A 12 -17.03 8.65 18.46
C THR A 12 -17.47 7.21 18.24
N ALA A 13 -18.16 6.90 17.15
CA ALA A 13 -18.64 5.53 16.88
C ALA A 13 -17.49 4.52 16.74
N VAL A 14 -16.38 4.92 16.09
CA VAL A 14 -15.18 4.06 15.99
C VAL A 14 -14.51 3.92 17.36
N ALA A 15 -14.45 4.97 18.17
CA ALA A 15 -13.88 4.95 19.52
C ALA A 15 -14.66 4.02 20.45
N GLU A 16 -16.00 4.07 20.43
CA GLU A 16 -16.87 3.17 21.18
C GLU A 16 -16.61 1.70 20.78
N ALA A 17 -16.60 1.40 19.47
CA ALA A 17 -16.33 0.05 18.98
C ALA A 17 -14.93 -0.46 19.38
N LEU A 18 -13.91 0.42 19.45
CA LEU A 18 -12.57 0.05 19.90
C LEU A 18 -12.49 -0.15 21.43
N THR A 19 -13.21 0.65 22.19
CA THR A 19 -13.23 0.56 23.66
C THR A 19 -13.88 -0.73 24.13
N ASP A 20 -14.96 -1.13 23.46
CA ASP A 20 -15.72 -2.35 23.78
C ASP A 20 -15.09 -3.63 23.20
N SER A 21 -13.96 -3.51 22.51
CA SER A 21 -13.29 -4.62 21.85
C SER A 21 -11.96 -4.98 22.50
N SER A 22 -11.49 -6.21 22.24
CA SER A 22 -10.14 -6.67 22.56
C SER A 22 -9.08 -6.23 21.54
N TYR A 23 -9.43 -5.40 20.54
CA TYR A 23 -8.48 -4.94 19.53
C TYR A 23 -7.50 -3.93 20.10
N ASP A 24 -6.22 -4.05 19.73
CA ASP A 24 -5.15 -3.13 20.13
C ASP A 24 -5.20 -1.80 19.35
N GLY A 25 -5.92 -1.77 18.23
CA GLY A 25 -6.01 -0.59 17.38
C GLY A 25 -6.87 -0.79 16.15
N VAL A 26 -6.78 0.14 15.21
CA VAL A 26 -7.55 0.16 13.97
C VAL A 26 -6.67 0.53 12.77
N TYR A 27 -6.93 -0.12 11.65
CA TYR A 27 -6.44 0.29 10.34
C TYR A 27 -7.53 1.04 9.59
N LEU A 28 -7.29 2.31 9.33
CA LEU A 28 -8.22 3.21 8.67
C LEU A 28 -7.86 3.34 7.19
N ASN A 29 -8.70 2.79 6.33
CA ASN A 29 -8.54 2.98 4.88
C ASN A 29 -9.30 4.23 4.43
N ILE A 30 -8.73 5.40 4.76
CA ILE A 30 -9.25 6.72 4.41
C ILE A 30 -8.20 7.41 3.54
N THR A 31 -8.41 7.41 2.25
CA THR A 31 -7.47 8.05 1.33
C THR A 31 -7.64 9.57 1.38
N PRO A 32 -6.63 10.34 1.79
CA PRO A 32 -6.61 11.78 1.59
C PRO A 32 -6.72 12.09 0.10
N SER A 33 -7.54 13.05 -0.24
CA SER A 33 -7.68 13.55 -1.61
C SER A 33 -7.83 15.07 -1.59
N ALA A 34 -7.55 15.72 -2.71
CA ALA A 34 -7.78 17.16 -2.85
C ALA A 34 -9.24 17.56 -2.55
N GLU A 35 -10.20 16.68 -2.85
CA GLU A 35 -11.63 16.91 -2.58
C GLU A 35 -12.00 16.84 -1.10
N ASN A 36 -11.26 16.03 -0.32
CA ASN A 36 -11.53 15.82 1.11
C ASN A 36 -10.77 16.80 2.00
N GLY A 37 -9.79 17.53 1.46
CA GLY A 37 -8.97 18.48 2.18
C GLY A 37 -8.37 17.89 3.47
N ASN A 38 -8.52 18.59 4.59
CA ASN A 38 -8.00 18.16 5.90
C ASN A 38 -8.95 17.23 6.68
N ALA A 39 -10.09 16.82 6.11
CA ALA A 39 -11.07 15.99 6.82
C ALA A 39 -10.51 14.64 7.31
N PRO A 40 -9.66 13.91 6.58
CA PRO A 40 -9.01 12.72 7.10
C PRO A 40 -8.14 12.98 8.32
N ALA A 41 -7.34 14.03 8.32
CA ALA A 41 -6.49 14.38 9.45
C ALA A 41 -7.32 14.79 10.67
N ALA A 42 -8.36 15.59 10.49
CA ALA A 42 -9.29 15.97 11.55
C ALA A 42 -10.01 14.76 12.17
N PHE A 43 -10.40 13.78 11.35
CA PHE A 43 -10.99 12.53 11.82
C PHE A 43 -10.00 11.72 12.68
N VAL A 44 -8.78 11.53 12.21
CA VAL A 44 -7.76 10.77 12.96
C VAL A 44 -7.36 11.49 14.25
N GLN A 45 -7.29 12.83 14.24
CA GLN A 45 -7.06 13.63 15.46
C GLN A 45 -8.18 13.47 16.48
N ALA A 46 -9.44 13.53 16.06
CA ALA A 46 -10.59 13.30 16.93
C ALA A 46 -10.59 11.88 17.51
N LEU A 47 -10.29 10.89 16.69
CA LEU A 47 -10.18 9.49 17.13
C LEU A 47 -9.02 9.30 18.10
N ARG A 48 -7.85 9.89 17.84
CA ARG A 48 -6.69 9.86 18.77
C ARG A 48 -7.05 10.44 20.13
N ALA A 49 -7.78 11.54 20.17
CA ALA A 49 -8.22 12.15 21.43
C ALA A 49 -9.18 11.24 22.22
N ALA A 50 -10.03 10.48 21.52
CA ALA A 50 -11.00 9.58 22.14
C ALA A 50 -10.40 8.25 22.61
N VAL A 51 -9.38 7.73 21.92
CA VAL A 51 -8.72 6.45 22.23
C VAL A 51 -7.19 6.57 22.23
N PRO A 52 -6.60 7.28 23.20
CA PRO A 52 -5.17 7.61 23.21
C PRO A 52 -4.26 6.38 23.26
N GLU A 53 -4.71 5.28 23.88
CA GLU A 53 -3.93 4.06 24.07
C GLU A 53 -4.00 3.08 22.86
N LYS A 54 -4.96 3.29 21.95
CA LYS A 54 -5.13 2.39 20.80
C LYS A 54 -4.20 2.77 19.65
N LYS A 55 -3.73 1.76 18.89
CA LYS A 55 -2.93 2.01 17.69
C LYS A 55 -3.79 2.48 16.53
N LEU A 56 -3.39 3.58 15.89
CA LEU A 56 -4.06 4.15 14.74
C LEU A 56 -3.14 4.05 13.50
N TYR A 57 -3.45 3.12 12.61
CA TYR A 57 -2.77 2.98 11.33
C TYR A 57 -3.68 3.53 10.24
N VAL A 58 -3.13 4.33 9.34
CA VAL A 58 -3.90 5.03 8.31
C VAL A 58 -3.33 4.72 6.94
N ALA A 59 -4.17 4.21 6.06
CA ALA A 59 -3.82 4.08 4.65
C ALA A 59 -3.76 5.45 3.99
N ALA A 60 -2.75 5.65 3.15
CA ALA A 60 -2.63 6.84 2.32
C ALA A 60 -2.17 6.44 0.91
N SER A 61 -2.83 6.97 -0.11
CA SER A 61 -2.33 6.82 -1.48
C SER A 61 -1.02 7.58 -1.62
N ALA A 62 -0.02 6.91 -2.16
CA ALA A 62 1.25 7.54 -2.43
C ALA A 62 1.08 8.61 -3.51
N PRO A 63 1.72 9.79 -3.38
CA PRO A 63 1.70 10.80 -4.42
C PRO A 63 2.40 10.28 -5.66
N SER A 64 1.79 10.49 -6.83
CA SER A 64 2.40 10.21 -8.12
C SER A 64 3.33 11.35 -8.54
N ARG A 65 4.25 11.05 -9.44
CA ARG A 65 5.18 12.06 -9.97
C ARG A 65 4.42 13.20 -10.64
N GLY A 66 4.66 14.43 -10.19
CA GLY A 66 4.05 15.64 -10.76
C GLY A 66 2.65 15.96 -10.23
N GLU A 67 2.10 15.16 -9.34
CA GLU A 67 0.85 15.48 -8.64
C GLU A 67 1.11 16.35 -7.41
N ALA A 68 0.11 17.15 -7.04
CA ALA A 68 0.15 17.89 -5.79
C ALA A 68 0.13 16.93 -4.61
N VAL A 69 1.10 17.08 -3.72
CA VAL A 69 1.21 16.25 -2.52
C VAL A 69 0.23 16.77 -1.47
N PRO A 70 -0.74 15.98 -0.99
CA PRO A 70 -1.59 16.37 0.12
C PRO A 70 -0.76 16.67 1.39
N ASP A 71 -1.30 17.49 2.28
CA ASP A 71 -0.67 17.73 3.58
C ASP A 71 -0.80 16.49 4.48
N TYR A 72 0.23 15.66 4.46
CA TYR A 72 0.33 14.48 5.31
C TYR A 72 0.89 14.77 6.71
N GLN A 73 1.39 15.99 6.97
CA GLN A 73 2.02 16.33 8.24
C GLN A 73 1.03 16.21 9.41
N ALA A 74 -0.17 16.78 9.24
CA ALA A 74 -1.23 16.72 10.25
C ALA A 74 -1.68 15.27 10.51
N LEU A 75 -1.80 14.46 9.47
CA LEU A 75 -2.14 13.05 9.56
C LEU A 75 -1.05 12.25 10.28
N GLY A 76 0.22 12.47 9.91
CA GLY A 76 1.37 11.82 10.53
C GLY A 76 1.56 12.15 12.01
N LYS A 77 1.11 13.34 12.46
CA LYS A 77 1.12 13.70 13.89
C LYS A 77 0.10 12.89 14.69
N ALA A 78 -1.08 12.62 14.13
CA ALA A 78 -2.17 11.95 14.83
C ALA A 78 -2.10 10.42 14.75
N ALA A 79 -1.59 9.87 13.66
CA ALA A 79 -1.44 8.42 13.46
C ALA A 79 -0.16 7.86 14.10
N ASP A 80 -0.20 6.61 14.53
CA ASP A 80 1.02 5.87 14.88
C ASP A 80 1.81 5.47 13.64
N ARG A 81 1.09 5.15 12.54
CA ARG A 81 1.71 4.77 11.27
C ARG A 81 0.85 5.14 10.07
N ILE A 82 1.51 5.60 9.02
CA ILE A 82 0.92 5.83 7.70
C ILE A 82 1.35 4.68 6.80
N VAL A 83 0.40 3.95 6.26
CA VAL A 83 0.62 2.83 5.35
C VAL A 83 0.43 3.32 3.92
N LEU A 84 1.53 3.47 3.20
CA LEU A 84 1.55 3.95 1.83
C LEU A 84 1.06 2.88 0.87
N GLN A 85 0.06 3.22 0.08
CA GLN A 85 -0.44 2.44 -1.04
C GLN A 85 0.11 3.05 -2.34
N VAL A 86 0.99 2.33 -3.00
CA VAL A 86 1.62 2.76 -4.25
C VAL A 86 0.90 2.10 -5.42
N SER A 87 0.60 2.88 -6.46
CA SER A 87 -0.03 2.37 -7.68
C SER A 87 0.92 1.44 -8.44
N GLY A 88 0.39 0.35 -8.96
CA GLY A 88 1.08 -0.48 -9.93
C GLY A 88 1.27 0.25 -11.28
N HIS A 89 2.05 -0.35 -12.15
CA HIS A 89 2.23 0.11 -13.54
C HIS A 89 1.64 -0.92 -14.50
N GLU A 90 0.76 -0.46 -15.37
CA GLU A 90 0.15 -1.27 -16.42
C GLU A 90 0.54 -0.69 -17.79
N ASP A 91 1.08 -1.55 -18.67
CA ASP A 91 1.38 -1.25 -20.05
C ASP A 91 1.10 -2.49 -20.90
N THR A 92 0.17 -2.38 -21.82
CA THR A 92 -0.27 -3.51 -22.66
C THR A 92 0.16 -3.39 -24.11
N ASP A 93 0.88 -2.33 -24.48
CA ASP A 93 1.25 -2.03 -25.86
C ASP A 93 2.50 -2.80 -26.33
N GLY A 94 3.23 -3.39 -25.39
CA GLY A 94 4.43 -4.17 -25.68
C GLY A 94 4.16 -5.63 -26.07
N ALA A 95 5.20 -6.32 -26.55
CA ALA A 95 5.16 -7.75 -26.87
C ALA A 95 4.78 -8.60 -25.64
N VAL A 96 5.21 -8.19 -24.46
CA VAL A 96 4.83 -8.77 -23.16
C VAL A 96 4.12 -7.69 -22.36
N PRO A 97 2.85 -7.90 -21.99
CA PRO A 97 2.13 -6.93 -21.19
C PRO A 97 2.73 -6.80 -19.80
N VAL A 98 2.81 -5.56 -19.31
CA VAL A 98 3.36 -5.22 -18.00
C VAL A 98 2.21 -5.01 -17.02
N TYR A 99 2.32 -5.62 -15.84
CA TYR A 99 1.41 -5.43 -14.69
C TYR A 99 2.24 -5.36 -13.39
N ALA A 100 3.26 -4.50 -13.41
CA ALA A 100 4.22 -4.42 -12.31
C ALA A 100 3.58 -3.88 -11.04
N MET A 101 3.74 -4.62 -9.94
CA MET A 101 3.26 -4.24 -8.62
C MET A 101 4.29 -3.33 -7.94
N GLU A 102 3.83 -2.23 -7.37
CA GLU A 102 4.65 -1.25 -6.65
C GLU A 102 6.05 -1.04 -7.28
N PRO A 103 6.16 -0.48 -8.52
CA PRO A 103 7.44 -0.31 -9.19
C PRO A 103 8.41 0.51 -8.33
N LEU A 104 9.68 0.10 -8.29
CA LEU A 104 10.67 0.72 -7.40
C LEU A 104 10.81 2.23 -7.60
N GLU A 105 10.73 2.69 -8.86
CA GLU A 105 10.75 4.11 -9.19
C GLU A 105 9.55 4.86 -8.58
N THR A 106 8.35 4.27 -8.64
CA THR A 106 7.14 4.89 -8.05
C THR A 106 7.24 4.95 -6.53
N VAL A 107 7.76 3.88 -5.89
CA VAL A 107 8.03 3.87 -4.44
C VAL A 107 9.04 4.95 -4.07
N TYR A 108 10.12 5.11 -4.84
CA TYR A 108 11.13 6.15 -4.62
C TYR A 108 10.52 7.56 -4.65
N TYR A 109 9.72 7.88 -5.68
CA TYR A 109 9.07 9.19 -5.78
C TYR A 109 8.09 9.45 -4.64
N ALA A 110 7.32 8.45 -4.25
CA ALA A 110 6.40 8.56 -3.12
C ALA A 110 7.12 8.86 -1.81
N LEU A 111 8.18 8.12 -1.51
CA LEU A 111 9.00 8.33 -0.31
C LEU A 111 9.71 9.69 -0.34
N SER A 112 10.27 10.09 -1.48
CA SER A 112 10.92 11.39 -1.64
C SER A 112 9.96 12.55 -1.40
N ALA A 113 8.71 12.45 -1.88
CA ALA A 113 7.70 13.48 -1.71
C ALA A 113 7.22 13.62 -0.24
N LEU A 114 7.34 12.55 0.54
CA LEU A 114 6.87 12.51 1.93
C LEU A 114 7.98 12.71 2.96
N ASN A 115 9.24 12.65 2.55
CA ASN A 115 10.40 12.65 3.45
C ASN A 115 10.44 13.85 4.41
N ASP A 116 10.01 15.03 3.97
CA ASP A 116 9.98 16.24 4.79
C ASP A 116 8.67 16.41 5.58
N GLN A 117 7.66 15.56 5.34
CA GLN A 117 6.36 15.66 5.97
C GLN A 117 6.14 14.64 7.08
N ILE A 118 6.66 13.41 6.91
CA ILE A 118 6.46 12.29 7.81
C ILE A 118 7.80 11.61 8.10
N PRO A 119 8.18 11.47 9.37
CA PRO A 119 9.36 10.69 9.74
C PRO A 119 9.27 9.24 9.23
N GLY A 120 10.39 8.69 8.73
CA GLY A 120 10.42 7.36 8.14
C GLY A 120 9.92 6.25 9.07
N GLU A 121 10.17 6.36 10.38
CA GLU A 121 9.70 5.41 11.39
C GLU A 121 8.16 5.37 11.52
N LYS A 122 7.47 6.40 11.03
CA LYS A 122 5.99 6.45 10.97
C LYS A 122 5.43 5.98 9.63
N LEU A 123 6.28 5.67 8.66
CA LEU A 123 5.86 5.13 7.37
C LEU A 123 5.93 3.60 7.34
N ALA A 124 5.03 3.00 6.59
CA ALA A 124 5.11 1.63 6.13
C ALA A 124 4.70 1.57 4.67
N LEU A 125 5.28 0.67 3.90
CA LEU A 125 4.86 0.42 2.52
C LEU A 125 3.90 -0.76 2.48
N LEU A 126 2.75 -0.61 1.83
CA LEU A 126 1.88 -1.73 1.52
C LEU A 126 2.39 -2.43 0.27
N LEU A 127 2.70 -3.71 0.38
CA LEU A 127 3.09 -4.58 -0.72
C LEU A 127 1.98 -5.57 -1.02
N THR A 128 1.75 -5.84 -2.30
CA THR A 128 0.77 -6.82 -2.74
C THR A 128 1.38 -8.21 -2.70
N ALA A 129 0.80 -9.12 -1.91
CA ALA A 129 1.24 -10.51 -1.79
C ALA A 129 0.80 -11.38 -3.00
N GLU A 130 -0.14 -10.89 -3.80
CA GLU A 130 -0.68 -11.56 -4.98
C GLU A 130 0.12 -11.22 -6.24
N GLY A 131 0.02 -12.09 -7.25
CA GLY A 131 0.42 -11.71 -8.61
C GLY A 131 -0.67 -10.90 -9.29
N HIS A 132 -0.31 -10.09 -10.29
CA HIS A 132 -1.24 -9.39 -11.16
C HIS A 132 -0.90 -9.66 -12.63
N GLY A 133 -1.91 -9.92 -13.44
CA GLY A 133 -1.67 -10.30 -14.82
C GLY A 133 -2.93 -10.69 -15.57
N ARG A 134 -2.76 -11.31 -16.73
CA ARG A 134 -3.91 -11.75 -17.55
C ARG A 134 -3.70 -13.12 -18.16
N LYS A 135 -4.82 -13.79 -18.43
CA LYS A 135 -4.88 -15.01 -19.21
C LYS A 135 -5.51 -14.70 -20.58
N GLY A 136 -4.80 -15.08 -21.65
CA GLY A 136 -5.20 -14.83 -23.04
C GLY A 136 -5.40 -13.34 -23.29
N THR A 137 -6.56 -12.99 -23.87
CA THR A 137 -7.02 -11.62 -24.13
C THR A 137 -7.95 -11.09 -23.04
N GLY A 138 -8.06 -11.80 -21.91
CA GLY A 138 -8.93 -11.41 -20.79
C GLY A 138 -8.46 -10.11 -20.12
N LYS A 139 -9.31 -9.57 -19.23
CA LYS A 139 -8.95 -8.43 -18.40
C LYS A 139 -7.87 -8.84 -17.38
N PRO A 140 -7.00 -7.90 -16.98
CA PRO A 140 -6.09 -8.13 -15.87
C PRO A 140 -6.83 -8.49 -14.59
N THR A 141 -6.24 -9.39 -13.80
CA THR A 141 -6.80 -9.87 -12.53
C THR A 141 -5.69 -10.25 -11.56
N ALA A 142 -6.04 -10.38 -10.30
CA ALA A 142 -5.16 -10.88 -9.27
C ALA A 142 -5.01 -12.42 -9.37
N PHE A 143 -3.83 -12.91 -9.02
CA PHE A 143 -3.47 -14.33 -8.95
C PHE A 143 -2.92 -14.61 -7.56
N ASN A 144 -3.59 -15.46 -6.78
CA ASN A 144 -3.10 -15.83 -5.46
C ASN A 144 -1.78 -16.62 -5.52
N GLY A 145 -1.09 -16.70 -4.40
CA GLY A 145 0.24 -17.33 -4.31
C GLY A 145 0.29 -18.78 -4.83
N ASP A 146 -0.73 -19.58 -4.54
CA ASP A 146 -0.82 -20.98 -4.99
C ASP A 146 -0.94 -21.07 -6.51
N THR A 147 -1.74 -20.19 -7.10
CA THR A 147 -1.89 -20.09 -8.56
C THR A 147 -0.57 -19.66 -9.21
N VAL A 148 0.10 -18.66 -8.65
CA VAL A 148 1.44 -18.23 -9.14
C VAL A 148 2.45 -19.37 -9.04
N ALA A 149 2.47 -20.12 -7.93
CA ALA A 149 3.36 -21.27 -7.77
C ALA A 149 3.08 -22.38 -8.80
N ALA A 150 1.81 -22.70 -9.03
CA ALA A 150 1.39 -23.68 -10.04
C ALA A 150 1.74 -23.26 -11.48
N LEU A 151 1.66 -21.95 -11.78
CA LEU A 151 2.06 -21.40 -13.08
C LEU A 151 3.58 -21.40 -13.27
N LYS A 152 4.35 -21.12 -12.22
CA LYS A 152 5.83 -21.22 -12.26
C LYS A 152 6.33 -22.61 -12.66
N ALA A 153 5.65 -23.67 -12.23
CA ALA A 153 6.01 -25.04 -12.58
C ALA A 153 5.80 -25.36 -14.08
N LYS A 154 5.01 -24.55 -14.79
CA LYS A 154 4.62 -24.79 -16.20
C LYS A 154 5.14 -23.72 -17.16
N GLY A 155 5.61 -22.60 -16.64
CA GLY A 155 6.02 -21.44 -17.41
C GLY A 155 7.50 -21.11 -17.28
N ARG A 156 7.89 -20.02 -17.91
CA ARG A 156 9.22 -19.42 -17.78
C ARG A 156 9.12 -18.20 -16.86
N THR A 157 10.10 -18.03 -15.99
CA THR A 157 10.18 -16.91 -15.06
C THR A 157 11.28 -15.96 -15.47
N TYR A 158 11.02 -14.69 -15.33
CA TYR A 158 11.90 -13.57 -15.68
C TYR A 158 11.93 -12.54 -14.56
N TYR A 159 12.86 -11.62 -14.64
CA TYR A 159 12.95 -10.47 -13.76
C TYR A 159 13.18 -9.20 -14.59
N SER A 160 12.39 -8.19 -14.32
CA SER A 160 12.55 -6.86 -14.92
C SER A 160 13.30 -5.94 -13.96
N ASP A 161 14.52 -5.56 -14.31
CA ASP A 161 15.29 -4.59 -13.53
C ASP A 161 14.66 -3.18 -13.57
N ARG A 162 13.97 -2.84 -14.67
CA ARG A 162 13.25 -1.57 -14.80
C ARG A 162 12.19 -1.36 -13.73
N TYR A 163 11.41 -2.41 -13.44
CA TYR A 163 10.32 -2.35 -12.47
C TYR A 163 10.69 -2.96 -11.12
N ALA A 164 11.88 -3.56 -11.03
CA ALA A 164 12.32 -4.38 -9.91
C ALA A 164 11.25 -5.40 -9.50
N CYS A 165 10.73 -6.14 -10.49
CA CYS A 165 9.62 -7.06 -10.31
C CYS A 165 9.83 -8.34 -11.15
N ALA A 166 9.42 -9.48 -10.62
CA ALA A 166 9.43 -10.73 -11.35
C ALA A 166 8.15 -10.88 -12.19
N TYR A 167 8.26 -11.60 -13.30
CA TYR A 167 7.09 -12.06 -14.06
C TYR A 167 7.29 -13.47 -14.58
N LEU A 168 6.20 -14.12 -14.88
CA LEU A 168 6.17 -15.43 -15.51
C LEU A 168 5.30 -15.40 -16.76
N GLU A 169 5.68 -16.24 -17.72
CA GLU A 169 4.93 -16.46 -18.94
C GLU A 169 4.65 -17.96 -19.14
N THR A 170 3.43 -18.26 -19.49
CA THR A 170 3.03 -19.55 -20.06
C THR A 170 2.56 -19.33 -21.49
N LYS A 171 2.01 -20.36 -22.14
CA LYS A 171 1.45 -20.24 -23.50
C LYS A 171 0.36 -19.16 -23.61
N ASP A 172 -0.41 -18.95 -22.55
CA ASP A 172 -1.61 -18.11 -22.56
C ASP A 172 -1.72 -17.16 -21.37
N THR A 173 -0.74 -17.11 -20.48
CA THR A 173 -0.86 -16.34 -19.24
C THR A 173 0.44 -15.59 -18.95
N VAL A 174 0.32 -14.30 -18.60
CA VAL A 174 1.41 -13.48 -18.07
C VAL A 174 1.01 -12.99 -16.70
N VAL A 175 1.89 -13.19 -15.70
CA VAL A 175 1.65 -12.73 -14.32
C VAL A 175 2.91 -12.07 -13.77
N TRP A 176 2.76 -10.87 -13.25
CA TRP A 176 3.79 -10.13 -12.52
C TRP A 176 3.60 -10.34 -11.02
N TYR A 177 4.69 -10.50 -10.28
CA TYR A 177 4.65 -10.79 -8.84
C TYR A 177 5.94 -10.35 -8.15
N LEU A 178 5.86 -10.13 -6.85
CA LEU A 178 7.03 -9.83 -6.03
C LEU A 178 7.69 -11.15 -5.60
N ASN A 179 8.92 -11.37 -6.06
CA ASN A 179 9.79 -12.45 -5.56
C ASN A 179 10.75 -11.89 -4.50
N GLU A 180 11.57 -12.74 -3.91
CA GLU A 180 12.54 -12.36 -2.88
C GLU A 180 13.45 -11.20 -3.32
N LYS A 181 14.03 -11.25 -4.54
CA LYS A 181 14.85 -10.15 -5.10
C LYS A 181 14.05 -8.84 -5.19
N ALA A 182 12.78 -8.90 -5.58
CA ALA A 182 11.92 -7.73 -5.68
C ALA A 182 11.58 -7.14 -4.31
N LEU A 183 11.35 -7.98 -3.31
CA LEU A 183 11.11 -7.58 -1.92
C LEU A 183 12.36 -6.95 -1.30
N GLU A 184 13.52 -7.57 -1.50
CA GLU A 184 14.81 -7.07 -1.02
C GLU A 184 15.13 -5.68 -1.60
N ALA A 185 14.90 -5.47 -2.91
CA ALA A 185 15.10 -4.16 -3.54
C ALA A 185 14.24 -3.07 -2.88
N ARG A 186 12.97 -3.39 -2.54
CA ARG A 186 12.09 -2.44 -1.84
C ARG A 186 12.54 -2.20 -0.41
N GLN A 187 12.92 -3.23 0.32
CA GLN A 187 13.44 -3.08 1.67
C GLN A 187 14.72 -2.24 1.72
N GLN A 188 15.62 -2.41 0.74
CA GLN A 188 16.83 -1.57 0.65
C GLN A 188 16.46 -0.10 0.41
N LEU A 189 15.51 0.16 -0.49
CA LEU A 189 15.03 1.52 -0.72
C LEU A 189 14.36 2.12 0.52
N LEU A 190 13.49 1.37 1.20
CA LEU A 190 12.83 1.80 2.43
C LEU A 190 13.83 2.23 3.51
N ARG A 191 14.89 1.43 3.69
CA ARG A 191 15.98 1.76 4.65
C ARG A 191 16.67 3.09 4.33
N CYS A 192 16.83 3.46 3.05
CA CYS A 192 17.40 4.75 2.67
C CYS A 192 16.55 5.95 3.15
N PHE A 193 15.27 5.75 3.37
CA PHE A 193 14.33 6.76 3.89
C PHE A 193 14.01 6.59 5.38
N GLY A 194 14.72 5.72 6.10
CA GLY A 194 14.47 5.44 7.51
C GLY A 194 13.15 4.68 7.76
N VAL A 195 12.57 4.07 6.73
CA VAL A 195 11.34 3.26 6.83
C VAL A 195 11.72 1.83 7.16
N SER A 196 11.33 1.36 8.34
CA SER A 196 11.68 0.01 8.85
C SER A 196 10.56 -1.02 8.66
N SER A 197 9.42 -0.63 8.12
CA SER A 197 8.23 -1.49 8.10
C SER A 197 7.63 -1.62 6.71
N CYS A 198 7.18 -2.82 6.39
CA CYS A 198 6.27 -3.06 5.28
C CYS A 198 5.06 -3.88 5.75
N CYS A 199 3.94 -3.71 5.09
CA CYS A 199 2.72 -4.49 5.28
C CYS A 199 2.47 -5.32 4.03
N LEU A 200 2.04 -6.56 4.19
CA LEU A 200 1.61 -7.40 3.07
C LEU A 200 0.08 -7.42 3.04
N SER A 201 -0.51 -7.10 1.89
CA SER A 201 -1.93 -7.35 1.66
C SER A 201 -2.13 -8.81 1.28
N THR A 202 -3.12 -9.45 1.89
CA THR A 202 -3.57 -10.78 1.48
C THR A 202 -4.93 -10.70 0.80
N PRO A 203 -5.33 -11.73 0.00
CA PRO A 203 -6.61 -11.78 -0.69
C PRO A 203 -7.83 -11.53 0.22
N ASN A 204 -7.70 -11.85 1.49
CA ASN A 204 -8.76 -11.70 2.49
C ASN A 204 -8.73 -10.33 3.19
N GLY A 205 -7.93 -9.38 2.72
CA GLY A 205 -7.80 -8.04 3.32
C GLY A 205 -7.08 -8.01 4.67
N THR A 206 -6.47 -9.11 5.10
CA THR A 206 -5.67 -9.16 6.33
C THR A 206 -4.31 -8.51 6.07
N LEU A 207 -3.93 -7.54 6.89
CA LEU A 207 -2.60 -6.94 6.86
C LEU A 207 -1.68 -7.70 7.81
N HIS A 208 -0.53 -8.11 7.29
CA HIS A 208 0.56 -8.65 8.11
C HIS A 208 1.70 -7.64 8.12
N ALA A 209 2.02 -7.11 9.29
CA ALA A 209 3.21 -6.28 9.47
C ALA A 209 4.45 -7.18 9.58
N GLN A 210 5.45 -6.91 8.78
CA GLN A 210 6.80 -7.45 8.97
C GLN A 210 7.71 -6.31 9.43
N GLU A 211 8.28 -6.47 10.60
CA GLU A 211 9.39 -5.64 11.08
C GLU A 211 10.69 -6.28 10.58
N SER A 212 11.51 -5.48 9.93
CA SER A 212 12.82 -5.90 9.40
C SER A 212 13.96 -5.46 10.31
#